data_315b6c259264363c2ff8af282ff0b132
#
_entry.id   315b6c259264363c2ff8af282ff0b132
#
_cell.length_a   1.000
_cell.length_b   1.000
_cell.length_c   1.000
_cell.angle_alpha   90.00
_cell.angle_beta   90.00
_cell.angle_gamma   90.00
#
_symmetry.space_group_name_H-M   'P 1'
#
loop_
_entity.id
_entity.type
_entity.pdbx_description
1 polymer ?
#
loop_
_entity_poly.entity_id
_entity_poly.type
_entity_poly.pdbx_seq_one_letter_code
_entity_poly.pdbx_strand_id
1 'polypeptide(L)'
;MSEFLTLSAQQDNLIIGGFVFTPTGMQTANEPTFDEWQAAGKFLQHVERSVQFWIGDWLNYGERRWSDTYSQAVLETGLEEKTLRNFKYVADKVPLSLRR
;
A
#
# COMPACT_ATOMS: atom_id res chain seq x y z
N MET A 1 -1.57 12.93 -15.18
CA MET A 1 -1.25 12.10 -14.17
C MET A 1 -1.65 10.71 -14.50
N SER A 2 -1.10 9.90 -13.89
CA SER A 2 -1.30 8.59 -14.30
C SER A 2 -2.31 7.92 -13.42
N GLU A 3 -3.12 7.21 -14.02
CA GLU A 3 -4.10 6.47 -13.30
C GLU A 3 -3.85 5.02 -13.44
N PHE A 4 -2.59 4.62 -13.50
CA PHE A 4 -2.34 3.23 -13.72
C PHE A 4 -2.94 2.35 -12.64
N LEU A 5 -3.21 2.89 -11.48
CA LEU A 5 -3.90 2.14 -10.45
C LEU A 5 -5.39 2.31 -10.51
N THR A 6 -5.87 3.08 -11.46
CA THR A 6 -7.31 3.27 -11.64
C THR A 6 -7.99 3.70 -10.35
N LEU A 7 -7.36 4.62 -9.63
CA LEU A 7 -7.98 5.16 -8.44
C LEU A 7 -8.95 6.23 -8.83
N SER A 8 -10.16 6.10 -8.34
CA SER A 8 -11.16 7.12 -8.56
C SER A 8 -10.92 8.25 -7.57
N ALA A 9 -10.71 9.45 -8.09
CA ALA A 9 -10.42 10.58 -7.24
C ALA A 9 -11.58 10.89 -6.30
N GLN A 10 -12.81 10.69 -6.76
CA GLN A 10 -13.96 11.00 -5.93
C GLN A 10 -14.24 9.95 -4.89
N GLN A 11 -13.86 8.71 -5.14
CA GLN A 11 -14.27 7.60 -4.30
C GLN A 11 -13.12 6.83 -3.72
N ASP A 12 -11.90 7.13 -4.13
CA ASP A 12 -10.74 6.40 -3.64
C ASP A 12 -10.89 4.90 -3.82
N ASN A 13 -11.47 4.49 -4.95
CA ASN A 13 -11.67 3.08 -5.25
C ASN A 13 -10.59 2.56 -6.16
N LEU A 14 -10.25 1.30 -5.96
CA LEU A 14 -9.32 0.58 -6.82
C LEU A 14 -10.10 -0.54 -7.47
N ILE A 15 -10.05 -0.63 -8.79
CA ILE A 15 -10.82 -1.63 -9.53
C ILE A 15 -9.87 -2.64 -10.16
N ILE A 16 -10.10 -3.90 -9.87
CA ILE A 16 -9.31 -4.99 -10.42
C ILE A 16 -10.27 -6.04 -10.91
N GLY A 17 -10.36 -6.18 -12.24
CA GLY A 17 -11.32 -7.11 -12.81
C GLY A 17 -12.72 -6.77 -12.37
N GLY A 18 -13.42 -7.76 -11.86
CA GLY A 18 -14.78 -7.55 -11.36
C GLY A 18 -14.83 -7.15 -9.89
N PHE A 19 -13.71 -6.78 -9.30
CA PHE A 19 -13.67 -6.46 -7.87
C PHE A 19 -13.37 -4.99 -7.68
N VAL A 20 -14.13 -4.35 -6.78
CA VAL A 20 -13.99 -2.94 -6.48
C VAL A 20 -13.58 -2.82 -5.02
N PHE A 21 -12.40 -2.29 -4.78
CA PHE A 21 -11.87 -2.13 -3.42
C PHE A 21 -12.09 -0.69 -2.99
N THR A 22 -12.87 -0.51 -1.95
CA THR A 22 -13.20 0.82 -1.42
C THR A 22 -12.50 1.01 -0.08
N PRO A 23 -12.52 2.22 0.45
CA PRO A 23 -11.89 2.44 1.76
C PRO A 23 -12.44 1.56 2.88
N THR A 24 -13.66 1.06 2.74
CA THR A 24 -14.26 0.28 3.81
C THR A 24 -14.52 -1.17 3.45
N GLY A 25 -14.21 -1.60 2.24
CA GLY A 25 -14.45 -3.00 1.92
C GLY A 25 -14.29 -3.30 0.46
N MET A 26 -14.76 -4.45 0.07
CA MET A 26 -14.66 -4.93 -1.30
C MET A 26 -16.04 -5.31 -1.79
N GLN A 27 -16.33 -4.94 -3.02
CA GLN A 27 -17.59 -5.25 -3.66
C GLN A 27 -17.30 -5.91 -5.00
N THR A 28 -18.33 -6.57 -5.55
CA THR A 28 -18.19 -7.15 -6.88
C THR A 28 -19.08 -6.40 -7.85
N ALA A 29 -18.57 -6.19 -9.05
CA ALA A 29 -19.31 -5.46 -10.06
C ALA A 29 -20.14 -6.39 -10.93
N ASN A 30 -19.61 -7.53 -11.28
CA ASN A 30 -20.33 -8.54 -12.05
C ASN A 30 -20.25 -9.83 -11.28
N GLU A 31 -20.36 -10.94 -11.96
CA GLU A 31 -20.14 -12.21 -11.30
C GLU A 31 -18.72 -12.67 -11.69
N PRO A 32 -17.72 -12.31 -10.89
CA PRO A 32 -16.36 -12.70 -11.22
C PRO A 32 -16.22 -14.22 -11.22
N THR A 33 -15.34 -14.70 -12.07
CA THR A 33 -15.04 -16.11 -12.12
C THR A 33 -14.09 -16.50 -10.99
N PHE A 34 -13.97 -17.79 -10.76
CA PHE A 34 -13.02 -18.28 -9.77
C PHE A 34 -11.59 -17.85 -10.11
N ASP A 35 -11.25 -17.89 -11.39
CA ASP A 35 -9.91 -17.45 -11.81
C ASP A 35 -9.69 -15.99 -11.48
N GLU A 36 -10.69 -15.16 -11.68
CA GLU A 36 -10.58 -13.74 -11.33
C GLU A 36 -10.44 -13.56 -9.84
N TRP A 37 -11.16 -14.35 -9.07
CA TRP A 37 -11.03 -14.31 -7.62
C TRP A 37 -9.62 -14.69 -7.17
N GLN A 38 -9.04 -15.73 -7.78
CA GLN A 38 -7.68 -16.11 -7.47
C GLN A 38 -6.69 -15.01 -7.82
N ALA A 39 -6.88 -14.41 -8.97
CA ALA A 39 -5.97 -13.34 -9.41
C ALA A 39 -6.04 -12.15 -8.47
N ALA A 40 -7.25 -11.81 -8.01
CA ALA A 40 -7.41 -10.74 -7.04
C ALA A 40 -6.69 -11.06 -5.75
N GLY A 41 -6.77 -12.31 -5.30
CA GLY A 41 -6.07 -12.71 -4.08
C GLY A 41 -4.58 -12.56 -4.19
N LYS A 42 -4.02 -12.96 -5.33
CA LYS A 42 -2.58 -12.80 -5.56
C LYS A 42 -2.20 -11.32 -5.56
N PHE A 43 -3.02 -10.48 -6.17
CA PHE A 43 -2.76 -9.05 -6.17
C PHE A 43 -2.76 -8.52 -4.74
N LEU A 44 -3.74 -8.92 -3.94
CA LEU A 44 -3.81 -8.45 -2.56
C LEU A 44 -2.59 -8.87 -1.76
N GLN A 45 -2.08 -10.06 -2.00
CA GLN A 45 -0.86 -10.50 -1.35
C GLN A 45 0.33 -9.62 -1.73
N HIS A 46 0.43 -9.27 -2.99
CA HIS A 46 1.48 -8.37 -3.44
C HIS A 46 1.37 -7.00 -2.79
N VAL A 47 0.15 -6.48 -2.69
CA VAL A 47 -0.06 -5.18 -2.09
C VAL A 47 0.34 -5.20 -0.63
N GLU A 48 -0.03 -6.26 0.07
CA GLU A 48 0.30 -6.35 1.49
C GLU A 48 1.80 -6.27 1.71
N ARG A 49 2.57 -6.97 0.88
CA ARG A 49 4.02 -6.93 1.01
C ARG A 49 4.59 -5.58 0.61
N SER A 50 4.03 -5.01 -0.46
CA SER A 50 4.55 -3.75 -0.99
C SER A 50 4.31 -2.59 -0.04
N VAL A 51 3.17 -2.59 0.65
CA VAL A 51 2.81 -1.48 1.52
C VAL A 51 3.87 -1.27 2.60
N GLN A 52 4.44 -2.33 3.11
CA GLN A 52 5.46 -2.20 4.14
C GLN A 52 6.68 -1.48 3.59
N PHE A 53 7.11 -1.83 2.39
CA PHE A 53 8.23 -1.14 1.75
C PHE A 53 7.85 0.30 1.42
N TRP A 54 6.63 0.53 0.92
CA TRP A 54 6.20 1.88 0.58
C TRP A 54 6.23 2.78 1.80
N ILE A 55 5.72 2.30 2.92
CA ILE A 55 5.72 3.08 4.15
C ILE A 55 7.15 3.32 4.63
N GLY A 56 8.00 2.30 4.56
CA GLY A 56 9.38 2.47 4.95
C GLY A 56 10.10 3.50 4.09
N ASP A 57 9.88 3.46 2.78
CA ASP A 57 10.49 4.43 1.87
C ASP A 57 9.97 5.84 2.13
N TRP A 58 8.67 5.95 2.42
CA TRP A 58 8.03 7.21 2.74
C TRP A 58 8.64 7.81 4.02
N LEU A 59 8.87 6.97 5.00
CA LEU A 59 9.52 7.41 6.24
C LEU A 59 10.96 7.88 5.98
N ASN A 60 11.69 7.13 5.18
CA ASN A 60 13.05 7.51 4.86
C ASN A 60 13.10 8.84 4.13
N TYR A 61 12.19 9.04 3.21
CA TYR A 61 12.13 10.30 2.50
C TYR A 61 11.82 11.45 3.45
N GLY A 62 10.83 11.26 4.32
CA GLY A 62 10.45 12.30 5.27
C GLY A 62 11.58 12.66 6.21
N GLU A 63 12.29 11.65 6.67
CA GLU A 63 13.40 11.90 7.59
C GLU A 63 14.51 12.70 6.92
N ARG A 64 14.80 12.40 5.66
CA ARG A 64 15.81 13.15 4.94
C ARG A 64 15.40 14.60 4.70
N ARG A 65 14.11 14.82 4.46
CA ARG A 65 13.62 16.16 4.14
C ARG A 65 13.35 17.01 5.37
N TRP A 66 12.82 16.40 6.44
CA TRP A 66 12.29 17.16 7.55
C TRP A 66 12.75 16.66 8.91
N SER A 67 13.76 15.84 8.98
CA SER A 67 14.30 15.28 10.21
C SER A 67 13.35 14.23 10.79
N ASP A 68 13.29 14.15 12.12
CA ASP A 68 12.49 13.14 12.79
C ASP A 68 11.03 13.41 12.56
N THR A 69 10.37 12.51 11.86
CA THR A 69 8.96 12.67 11.52
C THR A 69 8.10 11.54 12.06
N TYR A 70 8.60 10.75 13.01
CA TYR A 70 7.83 9.62 13.53
C TYR A 70 6.52 10.04 14.17
N SER A 71 6.54 11.11 14.97
CA SER A 71 5.30 11.55 15.61
C SER A 71 4.23 11.88 14.58
N GLN A 72 4.63 12.58 13.52
CA GLN A 72 3.68 12.92 12.48
C GLN A 72 3.24 11.67 11.73
N ALA A 73 4.17 10.74 11.49
CA ALA A 73 3.85 9.51 10.78
C ALA A 73 2.84 8.66 11.55
N VAL A 74 2.95 8.63 12.88
CA VAL A 74 1.99 7.91 13.69
C VAL A 74 0.60 8.52 13.48
N LEU A 75 0.52 9.84 13.46
CA LEU A 75 -0.77 10.51 13.25
C LEU A 75 -1.34 10.22 11.87
N GLU A 76 -0.49 10.25 10.85
CA GLU A 76 -0.98 10.09 9.48
C GLU A 76 -1.38 8.66 9.16
N THR A 77 -0.65 7.68 9.69
CA THR A 77 -0.91 6.29 9.32
C THR A 77 -1.74 5.54 10.35
N GLY A 78 -1.77 6.01 11.58
CA GLY A 78 -2.44 5.28 12.64
C GLY A 78 -1.66 4.07 13.13
N LEU A 79 -0.43 3.87 12.64
CA LEU A 79 0.40 2.76 13.06
C LEU A 79 1.27 3.17 14.23
N GLU A 80 1.65 2.18 15.04
CA GLU A 80 2.52 2.45 16.17
C GLU A 80 3.92 2.79 15.71
N GLU A 81 4.62 3.57 16.52
CA GLU A 81 5.98 3.97 16.16
C GLU A 81 6.88 2.74 15.98
N LYS A 82 6.71 1.73 16.80
CA LYS A 82 7.50 0.51 16.70
C LYS A 82 7.33 -0.15 15.34
N THR A 83 6.09 -0.23 14.87
CA THR A 83 5.81 -0.81 13.58
C THR A 83 6.45 0.02 12.46
N LEU A 84 6.34 1.33 12.56
CA LEU A 84 6.92 2.20 11.56
C LEU A 84 8.44 2.08 11.51
N ARG A 85 9.07 2.00 12.67
CA ARG A 85 10.53 1.83 12.72
C ARG A 85 10.95 0.52 12.07
N ASN A 86 10.16 -0.52 12.27
CA ASN A 86 10.46 -1.80 11.66
C ASN A 86 10.35 -1.73 10.14
N PHE A 87 9.31 -1.08 9.62
CA PHE A 87 9.16 -0.92 8.18
C PHE A 87 10.32 -0.12 7.60
N LYS A 88 10.72 0.94 8.29
CA LYS A 88 11.83 1.76 7.83
C LYS A 88 13.12 0.93 7.82
N TYR A 89 13.34 0.17 8.87
CA TYR A 89 14.53 -0.67 8.96
C TYR A 89 14.60 -1.66 7.80
N VAL A 90 13.50 -2.33 7.52
CA VAL A 90 13.48 -3.32 6.45
C VAL A 90 13.71 -2.64 5.10
N ALA A 91 13.08 -1.48 4.89
CA ALA A 91 13.25 -0.76 3.64
C ALA A 91 14.71 -0.34 3.45
N ASP A 92 15.39 0.06 4.54
CA ASP A 92 16.79 0.42 4.47
C ASP A 92 17.67 -0.78 4.12
N LYS A 93 17.32 -1.94 4.65
CA LYS A 93 18.16 -3.12 4.50
C LYS A 93 17.97 -3.82 3.17
N VAL A 94 16.85 -3.61 2.50
CA VAL A 94 16.56 -4.32 1.26
C VAL A 94 16.48 -3.30 0.12
N PRO A 95 17.56 -3.16 -0.66
CA PRO A 95 17.54 -2.21 -1.78
C PRO A 95 16.46 -2.54 -2.79
N LEU A 96 16.02 -1.52 -3.51
CA LEU A 96 14.96 -1.70 -4.50
C LEU A 96 15.27 -2.84 -5.47
N SER A 97 16.53 -2.99 -5.84
CA SER A 97 16.90 -4.02 -6.81
C SER A 97 16.66 -5.43 -6.29
N LEU A 98 16.55 -5.61 -4.98
CA LEU A 98 16.35 -6.93 -4.38
C LEU A 98 14.91 -7.17 -3.96
N ARG A 99 14.05 -6.18 -4.08
CA ARG A 99 12.64 -6.35 -3.68
C ARG A 99 11.87 -6.99 -4.83
N ARG A 100 10.96 -7.84 -4.48
CA ARG A 100 10.17 -8.52 -5.49
C ARG A 100 8.69 -8.31 -5.30
#